data_f24c9629eca86c7d35e1e235e4f51025
#
_entry.id   f24c9629eca86c7d35e1e235e4f51025
#
_cell.length_a   1.000
_cell.length_b   1.000
_cell.length_c   1.000
_cell.angle_alpha   90.00
_cell.angle_beta   90.00
_cell.angle_gamma   90.00
#
_symmetry.space_group_name_H-M   'P 1'
#
loop_
_entity.id
_entity.type
_entity.pdbx_description
1 polymer ?
#
loop_
_entity_poly.entity_id
_entity_poly.type
_entity_poly.pdbx_seq_one_letter_code
_entity_poly.pdbx_strand_id
1 'polypeptide(L)'
;MSKGAKRELGGLRFLLRFIPELWDAESLEGVYALTLDAAQEIFKPDRAFVALTESKNPAPDAQAVQPDWVHDLTFPIYAAGKLMGKVMLQFEQSRSFSDDDTALLELIALEAGFVIERIQERQAASGERKQKDDLVAMAAHELRSPLTAIIGAAFLLRSGRDDQRARAIEIIERNAHVQVTLIEELLNACQLDAGRTALEMSTLDLVAVIEKVVDEIQPTAALSRTLLHVDLERPLMVRGDARRLWQICWNLLTNCIQFASPNGEVQIQAYNGASRVKLCVRDNGIGISQDQLPHIFERFRQGHHPPQLKSYTGLGLGLAIAKGLVTLHGGTIVAESDGPGKGACFTVTLPAAS
;
A
#
# COMPACT_ATOMS: atom_id res chain seq x y z
N MET A 1 0.08 -23.12 -24.23
CA MET A 1 0.00 -21.65 -24.14
C MET A 1 0.67 -21.06 -25.38
N SER A 2 -0.03 -20.21 -26.14
CA SER A 2 0.54 -19.55 -27.32
C SER A 2 1.68 -18.60 -26.93
N LYS A 3 2.61 -18.32 -27.86
CA LYS A 3 3.72 -17.37 -27.61
C LYS A 3 3.22 -15.97 -27.11
N GLY A 4 2.04 -15.53 -27.56
CA GLY A 4 1.38 -14.29 -27.11
C GLY A 4 0.99 -14.31 -25.63
N ALA A 5 0.36 -15.38 -25.16
CA ALA A 5 -0.08 -15.50 -23.75
C ALA A 5 1.08 -15.52 -22.73
N LYS A 6 2.26 -16.05 -23.13
CA LYS A 6 3.47 -16.00 -22.29
C LYS A 6 4.04 -14.58 -22.20
N ARG A 7 3.91 -13.79 -23.26
CA ARG A 7 4.42 -12.42 -23.34
C ARG A 7 3.56 -11.46 -22.53
N GLU A 8 2.22 -11.58 -22.61
CA GLU A 8 1.25 -10.80 -21.82
C GLU A 8 1.40 -11.05 -20.30
N LEU A 9 1.55 -12.32 -19.89
CA LEU A 9 1.80 -12.67 -18.48
C LEU A 9 3.17 -12.13 -17.99
N GLY A 10 4.16 -12.04 -18.88
CA GLY A 10 5.46 -11.44 -18.59
C GLY A 10 5.35 -9.96 -18.31
N GLY A 11 4.62 -9.20 -19.14
CA GLY A 11 4.42 -7.77 -19.00
C GLY A 11 3.68 -7.41 -17.71
N LEU A 12 2.61 -8.13 -17.37
CA LEU A 12 1.84 -7.89 -16.15
C LEU A 12 2.66 -8.17 -14.87
N ARG A 13 3.43 -9.28 -14.86
CA ARG A 13 4.33 -9.60 -13.74
C ARG A 13 5.43 -8.57 -13.58
N PHE A 14 5.90 -8.02 -14.68
CA PHE A 14 6.89 -6.97 -14.69
C PHE A 14 6.32 -5.69 -14.06
N LEU A 15 5.13 -5.22 -14.48
CA LEU A 15 4.49 -4.02 -13.94
C LEU A 15 4.25 -4.12 -12.43
N LEU A 16 3.84 -5.28 -11.93
CA LEU A 16 3.62 -5.50 -10.49
C LEU A 16 4.89 -5.37 -9.65
N ARG A 17 6.06 -5.58 -10.26
CA ARG A 17 7.37 -5.36 -9.62
C ARG A 17 7.86 -3.93 -9.81
N PHE A 18 7.77 -3.44 -11.03
CA PHE A 18 8.33 -2.16 -11.45
C PHE A 18 7.62 -0.95 -10.83
N ILE A 19 6.28 -0.96 -10.78
CA ILE A 19 5.52 0.19 -10.26
C ILE A 19 5.90 0.52 -8.81
N PRO A 20 5.99 -0.43 -7.87
CA PRO A 20 6.48 -0.14 -6.52
C PRO A 20 7.90 0.42 -6.49
N GLU A 21 8.83 -0.16 -7.28
CA GLU A 21 10.22 0.32 -7.35
C GLU A 21 10.30 1.75 -7.88
N LEU A 22 9.50 2.08 -8.90
CA LEU A 22 9.40 3.43 -9.46
C LEU A 22 8.88 4.44 -8.42
N TRP A 23 7.89 4.03 -7.63
CA TRP A 23 7.31 4.89 -6.60
C TRP A 23 8.21 5.09 -5.39
N ASP A 24 9.17 4.20 -5.14
CA ASP A 24 10.20 4.37 -4.11
C ASP A 24 11.31 5.34 -4.55
N ALA A 25 11.33 5.78 -5.81
CA ALA A 25 12.32 6.74 -6.29
C ALA A 25 12.18 8.10 -5.58
N GLU A 26 13.31 8.61 -5.07
CA GLU A 26 13.39 9.88 -4.35
C GLU A 26 13.92 11.03 -5.21
N SER A 27 14.42 10.75 -6.41
CA SER A 27 14.99 11.74 -7.33
C SER A 27 14.49 11.58 -8.75
N LEU A 28 14.50 12.67 -9.51
CA LEU A 28 14.14 12.64 -10.93
C LEU A 28 15.06 11.70 -11.73
N GLU A 29 16.35 11.70 -11.41
CA GLU A 29 17.33 10.79 -12.05
C GLU A 29 16.97 9.32 -11.81
N GLY A 30 16.57 8.97 -10.58
CA GLY A 30 16.10 7.62 -10.23
C GLY A 30 14.86 7.22 -11.03
N VAL A 31 13.88 8.12 -11.19
CA VAL A 31 12.67 7.85 -12.00
C VAL A 31 13.04 7.59 -13.46
N TYR A 32 13.89 8.41 -14.05
CA TYR A 32 14.30 8.22 -15.43
C TYR A 32 15.10 6.94 -15.64
N ALA A 33 16.02 6.61 -14.73
CA ALA A 33 16.79 5.38 -14.78
C ALA A 33 15.89 4.14 -14.73
N LEU A 34 14.98 4.07 -13.75
CA LEU A 34 14.03 2.98 -13.60
C LEU A 34 13.09 2.85 -14.83
N THR A 35 12.61 3.97 -15.36
CA THR A 35 11.76 3.99 -16.57
C THR A 35 12.50 3.42 -17.76
N LEU A 36 13.78 3.74 -17.88
CA LEU A 36 14.64 3.24 -18.95
C LEU A 36 14.92 1.74 -18.81
N ASP A 37 15.25 1.29 -17.60
CA ASP A 37 15.47 -0.12 -17.28
C ASP A 37 14.21 -0.95 -17.57
N ALA A 38 13.04 -0.42 -17.24
CA ALA A 38 11.77 -1.04 -17.55
C ALA A 38 11.56 -1.23 -19.05
N ALA A 39 11.80 -0.19 -19.81
CA ALA A 39 11.67 -0.24 -21.27
C ALA A 39 12.68 -1.21 -21.90
N GLN A 40 13.91 -1.25 -21.38
CA GLN A 40 14.95 -2.19 -21.83
C GLN A 40 14.59 -3.65 -21.51
N GLU A 41 14.08 -3.93 -20.32
CA GLU A 41 13.72 -5.30 -19.92
C GLU A 41 12.57 -5.88 -20.78
N ILE A 42 11.56 -5.05 -21.07
CA ILE A 42 10.36 -5.48 -21.81
C ILE A 42 10.61 -5.56 -23.30
N PHE A 43 11.19 -4.52 -23.89
CA PHE A 43 11.26 -4.37 -25.34
C PHE A 43 12.59 -4.81 -25.92
N LYS A 44 13.65 -4.91 -25.09
CA LYS A 44 15.00 -5.27 -25.50
C LYS A 44 15.43 -4.50 -26.76
N PRO A 45 15.39 -3.17 -26.72
CA PRO A 45 15.85 -2.34 -27.80
C PRO A 45 17.37 -2.44 -27.93
N ASP A 46 17.92 -2.15 -29.12
CA ASP A 46 19.36 -2.06 -29.32
C ASP A 46 19.91 -0.83 -28.59
N ARG A 47 19.12 0.26 -28.50
CA ARG A 47 19.40 1.44 -27.70
C ARG A 47 18.13 1.97 -27.04
N ALA A 48 18.28 2.53 -25.82
CA ALA A 48 17.22 3.21 -25.11
C ALA A 48 17.77 4.42 -24.36
N PHE A 49 17.05 5.54 -24.38
CA PHE A 49 17.42 6.74 -23.64
C PHE A 49 16.20 7.60 -23.33
N VAL A 50 16.35 8.47 -22.33
CA VAL A 50 15.35 9.48 -21.99
C VAL A 50 15.86 10.85 -22.42
N ALA A 51 15.12 11.52 -23.30
CA ALA A 51 15.39 12.90 -23.69
C ALA A 51 14.58 13.86 -22.80
N LEU A 52 15.28 14.70 -22.02
CA LEU A 52 14.66 15.71 -21.14
C LEU A 52 14.33 16.99 -21.90
N THR A 53 13.19 17.62 -21.60
CA THR A 53 12.75 18.86 -22.27
C THR A 53 13.45 20.14 -21.75
N GLU A 54 14.05 20.12 -20.54
CA GLU A 54 14.70 21.29 -19.92
C GLU A 54 16.24 21.27 -19.98
N SER A 55 16.86 20.24 -20.54
CA SER A 55 18.31 20.22 -20.67
C SER A 55 18.77 21.17 -21.77
N LYS A 56 19.42 22.29 -21.39
CA LYS A 56 20.16 23.15 -22.32
C LYS A 56 21.35 22.46 -23.00
N ASN A 57 21.72 21.29 -22.48
CA ASN A 57 22.69 20.36 -23.07
C ASN A 57 21.95 19.04 -23.32
N PRO A 58 21.67 18.67 -24.57
CA PRO A 58 21.30 17.29 -24.86
C PRO A 58 22.41 16.38 -24.35
N ALA A 59 22.02 15.22 -23.78
CA ALA A 59 22.99 14.21 -23.36
C ALA A 59 24.04 14.04 -24.47
N PRO A 60 25.34 13.85 -24.12
CA PRO A 60 26.40 13.83 -25.13
C PRO A 60 26.19 12.80 -26.25
N ASP A 61 25.36 11.79 -26.03
CA ASP A 61 25.01 10.78 -27.02
C ASP A 61 23.77 11.13 -27.90
N ALA A 62 23.03 12.19 -27.58
CA ALA A 62 21.86 12.60 -28.38
C ALA A 62 22.22 13.28 -29.72
N GLN A 63 23.49 13.65 -29.93
CA GLN A 63 23.97 14.23 -31.20
C GLN A 63 24.46 13.19 -32.25
N ALA A 64 24.59 11.91 -31.85
CA ALA A 64 24.93 10.86 -32.79
C ALA A 64 23.65 10.18 -33.34
N VAL A 65 22.77 10.95 -33.95
CA VAL A 65 21.74 10.39 -34.84
C VAL A 65 22.48 9.94 -36.11
N GLN A 66 22.95 8.70 -36.09
CA GLN A 66 23.38 8.04 -37.33
C GLN A 66 22.15 7.62 -38.12
N PRO A 67 22.14 7.78 -39.45
CA PRO A 67 20.96 7.63 -40.29
C PRO A 67 20.47 6.18 -40.52
N ASP A 68 20.97 5.20 -39.78
CA ASP A 68 20.75 3.77 -40.09
C ASP A 68 19.76 3.06 -39.15
N TRP A 69 19.09 3.78 -38.22
CA TRP A 69 18.06 3.18 -37.35
C TRP A 69 16.73 3.03 -38.08
N VAL A 70 16.26 1.80 -38.19
CA VAL A 70 15.11 1.45 -39.06
C VAL A 70 13.78 1.76 -38.36
N HIS A 71 13.73 1.77 -37.02
CA HIS A 71 12.53 2.08 -36.24
C HIS A 71 12.84 2.73 -34.91
N ASP A 72 12.20 3.87 -34.65
CA ASP A 72 12.21 4.58 -33.39
C ASP A 72 10.81 4.52 -32.75
N LEU A 73 10.74 4.10 -31.49
CA LEU A 73 9.52 4.13 -30.69
C LEU A 73 9.69 5.20 -29.60
N THR A 74 8.82 6.19 -29.58
CA THR A 74 8.95 7.34 -28.68
C THR A 74 7.68 7.53 -27.84
N PHE A 75 7.85 7.66 -26.51
CA PHE A 75 6.75 7.88 -25.56
C PHE A 75 7.00 9.13 -24.73
N PRO A 76 6.04 10.06 -24.67
CA PRO A 76 6.15 11.24 -23.84
C PRO A 76 5.86 10.91 -22.39
N ILE A 77 6.62 11.52 -21.47
CA ILE A 77 6.37 11.51 -20.02
C ILE A 77 5.77 12.86 -19.66
N TYR A 78 4.53 12.88 -19.19
CA TYR A 78 3.85 14.09 -18.74
C TYR A 78 3.71 14.09 -17.22
N ALA A 79 3.99 15.23 -16.56
CA ALA A 79 3.69 15.51 -15.17
C ALA A 79 2.90 16.81 -15.08
N ALA A 80 1.76 16.81 -14.37
CA ALA A 80 0.85 17.95 -14.26
C ALA A 80 0.48 18.58 -15.63
N GLY A 81 0.32 17.77 -16.67
CA GLY A 81 0.03 18.23 -18.03
C GLY A 81 1.22 18.86 -18.79
N LYS A 82 2.41 18.94 -18.17
CA LYS A 82 3.64 19.45 -18.80
C LYS A 82 4.50 18.27 -19.28
N LEU A 83 5.03 18.38 -20.50
CA LEU A 83 5.98 17.40 -21.03
C LEU A 83 7.31 17.50 -20.27
N MET A 84 7.70 16.45 -19.57
CA MET A 84 8.93 16.37 -18.77
C MET A 84 10.08 15.74 -19.54
N GLY A 85 9.76 14.81 -20.42
CA GLY A 85 10.76 14.11 -21.23
C GLY A 85 10.09 13.14 -22.19
N LYS A 86 10.92 12.42 -22.93
CA LYS A 86 10.49 11.34 -23.84
C LYS A 86 11.40 10.14 -23.68
N VAL A 87 10.80 8.96 -23.55
CA VAL A 87 11.54 7.68 -23.67
C VAL A 87 11.66 7.35 -25.14
N MET A 88 12.87 7.07 -25.60
CA MET A 88 13.16 6.72 -26.98
C MET A 88 13.82 5.35 -27.02
N LEU A 89 13.24 4.42 -27.80
CA LEU A 89 13.73 3.08 -28.02
C LEU A 89 14.09 2.93 -29.48
N GLN A 90 15.32 2.50 -29.76
CA GLN A 90 15.86 2.34 -31.13
C GLN A 90 16.15 0.88 -31.41
N PHE A 91 15.80 0.44 -32.62
CA PHE A 91 15.94 -0.94 -33.10
C PHE A 91 16.66 -0.97 -34.45
N GLU A 92 17.66 -1.84 -34.59
CA GLU A 92 18.40 -2.06 -35.84
C GLU A 92 17.56 -2.82 -36.90
N GLN A 93 16.59 -3.62 -36.44
CA GLN A 93 15.70 -4.37 -37.31
C GLN A 93 14.27 -3.87 -37.25
N SER A 94 13.58 -3.88 -38.38
CA SER A 94 12.16 -3.55 -38.46
C SER A 94 11.34 -4.46 -37.53
N ARG A 95 10.61 -3.88 -36.61
CA ARG A 95 9.77 -4.58 -35.63
C ARG A 95 8.36 -4.00 -35.62
N SER A 96 7.36 -4.87 -35.65
CA SER A 96 5.97 -4.46 -35.44
C SER A 96 5.65 -4.51 -33.95
N PHE A 97 5.04 -3.44 -33.44
CA PHE A 97 4.53 -3.34 -32.08
C PHE A 97 3.02 -3.56 -32.11
N SER A 98 2.51 -4.34 -31.16
CA SER A 98 1.08 -4.51 -30.97
C SER A 98 0.49 -3.33 -30.20
N ASP A 99 -0.83 -3.18 -30.24
CA ASP A 99 -1.54 -2.19 -29.42
C ASP A 99 -1.26 -2.42 -27.91
N ASP A 100 -1.05 -3.67 -27.49
CA ASP A 100 -0.71 -4.03 -26.10
C ASP A 100 0.71 -3.57 -25.72
N ASP A 101 1.68 -3.65 -26.65
CA ASP A 101 3.05 -3.14 -26.45
C ASP A 101 3.02 -1.61 -26.25
N THR A 102 2.20 -0.91 -27.05
CA THR A 102 2.03 0.53 -26.99
C THR A 102 1.36 0.95 -25.66
N ALA A 103 0.27 0.26 -25.29
CA ALA A 103 -0.43 0.52 -24.04
C ALA A 103 0.46 0.30 -22.80
N LEU A 104 1.35 -0.69 -22.85
CA LEU A 104 2.28 -0.96 -21.76
C LEU A 104 3.31 0.17 -21.57
N LEU A 105 3.84 0.71 -22.67
CA LEU A 105 4.77 1.85 -22.64
C LEU A 105 4.09 3.13 -22.21
N GLU A 106 2.86 3.37 -22.64
CA GLU A 106 2.05 4.50 -22.19
C GLU A 106 1.80 4.44 -20.68
N LEU A 107 1.54 3.24 -20.14
CA LEU A 107 1.36 3.04 -18.70
C LEU A 107 2.66 3.33 -17.92
N ILE A 108 3.81 2.84 -18.39
CA ILE A 108 5.12 3.11 -17.78
C ILE A 108 5.41 4.62 -17.78
N ALA A 109 5.17 5.30 -18.90
CA ALA A 109 5.39 6.73 -19.05
C ALA A 109 4.43 7.55 -18.16
N LEU A 110 3.18 7.11 -18.03
CA LEU A 110 2.17 7.71 -17.16
C LEU A 110 2.57 7.61 -15.69
N GLU A 111 2.97 6.43 -15.23
CA GLU A 111 3.42 6.21 -13.85
C GLU A 111 4.69 7.02 -13.53
N ALA A 112 5.65 7.06 -14.45
CA ALA A 112 6.83 7.90 -14.31
C ALA A 112 6.45 9.39 -14.16
N GLY A 113 5.49 9.87 -14.94
CA GLY A 113 4.96 11.24 -14.85
C GLY A 113 4.40 11.57 -13.47
N PHE A 114 3.64 10.68 -12.88
CA PHE A 114 3.08 10.88 -11.54
C PHE A 114 4.15 10.92 -10.45
N VAL A 115 5.18 10.07 -10.55
CA VAL A 115 6.29 10.08 -9.58
C VAL A 115 7.11 11.37 -9.72
N ILE A 116 7.32 11.86 -10.94
CA ILE A 116 7.97 13.15 -11.19
C ILE A 116 7.18 14.29 -10.55
N GLU A 117 5.85 14.34 -10.77
CA GLU A 117 4.96 15.35 -10.17
C GLU A 117 5.10 15.34 -8.63
N ARG A 118 5.03 14.19 -8.01
CA ARG A 118 5.22 14.02 -6.57
C ARG A 118 6.56 14.57 -6.07
N ILE A 119 7.66 14.27 -6.78
CA ILE A 119 9.01 14.73 -6.40
C ILE A 119 9.07 16.27 -6.52
N GLN A 120 8.52 16.86 -7.58
CA GLN A 120 8.51 18.31 -7.77
C GLN A 120 7.68 19.03 -6.71
N GLU A 121 6.51 18.52 -6.36
CA GLU A 121 5.68 19.06 -5.29
C GLU A 121 6.40 19.02 -3.94
N ARG A 122 7.10 17.91 -3.62
CA ARG A 122 7.94 17.81 -2.41
C ARG A 122 9.04 18.86 -2.36
N GLN A 123 9.67 19.17 -3.48
CA GLN A 123 10.73 20.17 -3.55
C GLN A 123 10.20 21.59 -3.41
N ALA A 124 8.97 21.86 -3.85
CA ALA A 124 8.36 23.18 -3.81
C ALA A 124 7.76 23.56 -2.44
N ALA A 125 7.46 22.57 -1.58
CA ALA A 125 6.77 22.79 -0.32
C ALA A 125 7.71 22.76 0.89
N SER A 126 7.91 23.88 1.55
CA SER A 126 8.61 23.96 2.84
C SER A 126 7.61 24.11 4.00
N GLY A 127 7.78 23.29 5.07
CA GLY A 127 7.09 23.46 6.34
C GLY A 127 5.80 22.62 6.53
N GLU A 128 4.83 23.13 7.28
CA GLU A 128 3.60 22.42 7.69
C GLU A 128 2.71 21.91 6.51
N ARG A 129 2.84 22.53 5.35
CA ARG A 129 2.21 22.07 4.11
C ARG A 129 2.71 20.69 3.66
N LYS A 130 3.98 20.39 3.91
CA LYS A 130 4.66 19.17 3.46
C LYS A 130 4.00 17.89 3.99
N GLN A 131 3.57 17.87 5.26
CA GLN A 131 2.90 16.69 5.84
C GLN A 131 1.55 16.39 5.18
N LYS A 132 0.82 17.44 4.80
CA LYS A 132 -0.50 17.29 4.17
C LYS A 132 -0.41 16.87 2.71
N ASP A 133 0.60 17.35 2.01
CA ASP A 133 0.87 17.01 0.61
C ASP A 133 1.43 15.58 0.50
N ASP A 134 2.30 15.17 1.42
CA ASP A 134 2.78 13.78 1.54
C ASP A 134 1.61 12.79 1.79
N LEU A 135 0.62 13.20 2.57
CA LEU A 135 -0.63 12.46 2.82
C LEU A 135 -1.39 12.19 1.52
N VAL A 136 -1.65 13.26 0.75
CA VAL A 136 -2.41 13.17 -0.50
C VAL A 136 -1.65 12.34 -1.54
N ALA A 137 -0.35 12.54 -1.65
CA ALA A 137 0.49 11.80 -2.59
C ALA A 137 0.52 10.30 -2.28
N MET A 138 0.67 9.91 -1.00
CA MET A 138 0.67 8.51 -0.58
C MET A 138 -0.71 7.87 -0.76
N ALA A 139 -1.79 8.57 -0.37
CA ALA A 139 -3.14 8.08 -0.58
C ALA A 139 -3.44 7.85 -2.07
N ALA A 140 -3.03 8.78 -2.94
CA ALA A 140 -3.16 8.63 -4.37
C ALA A 140 -2.40 7.41 -4.91
N HIS A 141 -1.21 7.13 -4.35
CA HIS A 141 -0.42 5.95 -4.71
C HIS A 141 -1.13 4.66 -4.34
N GLU A 142 -1.51 4.50 -3.06
CA GLU A 142 -2.14 3.28 -2.56
C GLU A 142 -3.50 3.03 -3.22
N LEU A 143 -4.26 4.07 -3.57
CA LEU A 143 -5.52 3.94 -4.30
C LEU A 143 -5.31 3.54 -5.77
N ARG A 144 -4.18 3.92 -6.38
CA ARG A 144 -3.89 3.61 -7.79
C ARG A 144 -3.51 2.15 -7.99
N SER A 145 -2.74 1.55 -7.08
CA SER A 145 -2.31 0.15 -7.18
C SER A 145 -3.48 -0.83 -7.41
N PRO A 146 -4.53 -0.87 -6.55
CA PRO A 146 -5.69 -1.71 -6.79
C PRO A 146 -6.48 -1.31 -8.06
N LEU A 147 -6.53 -0.02 -8.40
CA LEU A 147 -7.19 0.45 -9.61
C LEU A 147 -6.48 -0.07 -10.86
N THR A 148 -5.16 -0.06 -10.89
CA THR A 148 -4.36 -0.63 -12.00
C THR A 148 -4.63 -2.13 -12.15
N ALA A 149 -4.72 -2.86 -11.04
CA ALA A 149 -5.08 -4.28 -11.07
C ALA A 149 -6.50 -4.52 -11.61
N ILE A 150 -7.47 -3.68 -11.23
CA ILE A 150 -8.85 -3.72 -11.74
C ILE A 150 -8.87 -3.47 -13.26
N ILE A 151 -8.18 -2.43 -13.73
CA ILE A 151 -8.10 -2.08 -15.16
C ILE A 151 -7.47 -3.23 -15.95
N GLY A 152 -6.36 -3.79 -15.47
CA GLY A 152 -5.71 -4.95 -16.08
C GLY A 152 -6.62 -6.18 -16.16
N ALA A 153 -7.36 -6.48 -15.09
CA ALA A 153 -8.30 -7.57 -15.07
C ALA A 153 -9.53 -7.32 -15.98
N ALA A 154 -10.02 -6.08 -16.07
CA ALA A 154 -11.07 -5.70 -16.99
C ALA A 154 -10.64 -5.85 -18.47
N PHE A 155 -9.37 -5.56 -18.78
CA PHE A 155 -8.80 -5.82 -20.11
C PHE A 155 -8.79 -7.32 -20.42
N LEU A 156 -8.38 -8.19 -19.48
CA LEU A 156 -8.42 -9.64 -19.62
C LEU A 156 -9.84 -10.16 -19.91
N LEU A 157 -10.87 -9.57 -19.27
CA LEU A 157 -12.28 -9.91 -19.56
C LEU A 157 -12.70 -9.58 -20.99
N ARG A 158 -12.19 -8.48 -21.56
CA ARG A 158 -12.49 -8.06 -22.95
C ARG A 158 -11.80 -8.93 -23.97
N SER A 159 -10.65 -9.53 -23.66
CA SER A 159 -9.89 -10.41 -24.57
C SER A 159 -10.61 -11.74 -24.91
N GLY A 160 -11.75 -12.03 -24.28
CA GLY A 160 -12.67 -13.10 -24.68
C GLY A 160 -12.28 -14.53 -24.31
N ARG A 161 -11.25 -14.74 -23.49
CA ARG A 161 -10.83 -16.08 -23.06
C ARG A 161 -11.59 -16.54 -21.83
N ASP A 162 -12.41 -17.57 -22.01
CA ASP A 162 -13.28 -18.09 -20.93
C ASP A 162 -12.51 -18.65 -19.71
N ASP A 163 -11.31 -19.19 -19.93
CA ASP A 163 -10.44 -19.75 -18.89
C ASP A 163 -9.86 -18.69 -17.94
N GLN A 164 -9.87 -17.41 -18.32
CA GLN A 164 -9.33 -16.30 -17.55
C GLN A 164 -10.43 -15.43 -16.87
N ARG A 165 -11.67 -15.59 -17.29
CA ARG A 165 -12.79 -14.76 -16.80
C ARG A 165 -13.00 -14.86 -15.28
N ALA A 166 -13.08 -16.08 -14.73
CA ALA A 166 -13.28 -16.29 -13.30
C ALA A 166 -12.17 -15.61 -12.48
N ARG A 167 -10.92 -15.79 -12.90
CA ARG A 167 -9.74 -15.20 -12.24
C ARG A 167 -9.74 -13.67 -12.35
N ALA A 168 -10.15 -13.11 -13.49
CA ALA A 168 -10.23 -11.67 -13.66
C ALA A 168 -11.31 -11.06 -12.76
N ILE A 169 -12.46 -11.73 -12.61
CA ILE A 169 -13.51 -11.31 -11.68
C ILE A 169 -13.00 -11.31 -10.24
N GLU A 170 -12.35 -12.38 -9.79
CA GLU A 170 -11.75 -12.44 -8.44
C GLU A 170 -10.74 -11.31 -8.19
N ILE A 171 -9.91 -10.96 -9.20
CA ILE A 171 -8.96 -9.84 -9.09
C ILE A 171 -9.71 -8.53 -8.94
N ILE A 172 -10.78 -8.30 -9.73
CA ILE A 172 -11.59 -7.08 -9.66
C ILE A 172 -12.24 -6.96 -8.28
N GLU A 173 -12.94 -8.01 -7.84
CA GLU A 173 -13.65 -8.02 -6.55
C GLU A 173 -12.70 -7.77 -5.39
N ARG A 174 -11.58 -8.50 -5.32
CA ARG A 174 -10.60 -8.33 -4.26
C ARG A 174 -10.03 -6.90 -4.23
N ASN A 175 -9.65 -6.35 -5.38
CA ASN A 175 -9.04 -5.02 -5.43
C ASN A 175 -10.06 -3.90 -5.21
N ALA A 176 -11.33 -4.09 -5.59
CA ALA A 176 -12.40 -3.17 -5.26
C ALA A 176 -12.64 -3.10 -3.75
N HIS A 177 -12.63 -4.24 -3.03
CA HIS A 177 -12.72 -4.26 -1.57
C HIS A 177 -11.53 -3.56 -0.90
N VAL A 178 -10.31 -3.83 -1.37
CA VAL A 178 -9.11 -3.12 -0.89
C VAL A 178 -9.27 -1.61 -1.06
N GLN A 179 -9.78 -1.15 -2.21
CA GLN A 179 -9.96 0.27 -2.48
C GLN A 179 -10.99 0.92 -1.55
N VAL A 180 -12.11 0.25 -1.27
CA VAL A 180 -13.11 0.73 -0.30
C VAL A 180 -12.48 0.88 1.09
N THR A 181 -11.73 -0.13 1.56
CA THR A 181 -11.05 -0.08 2.86
C THR A 181 -10.08 1.10 2.95
N LEU A 182 -9.26 1.32 1.92
CA LEU A 182 -8.30 2.44 1.88
C LEU A 182 -9.00 3.81 1.95
N ILE A 183 -10.14 3.97 1.24
CA ILE A 183 -10.95 5.20 1.29
C ILE A 183 -11.52 5.42 2.69
N GLU A 184 -12.03 4.38 3.34
CA GLU A 184 -12.57 4.47 4.70
C GLU A 184 -11.48 4.81 5.72
N GLU A 185 -10.29 4.21 5.62
CA GLU A 185 -9.15 4.56 6.46
C GLU A 185 -8.75 6.03 6.30
N LEU A 186 -8.68 6.52 5.07
CA LEU A 186 -8.35 7.91 4.76
C LEU A 186 -9.39 8.89 5.34
N LEU A 187 -10.67 8.60 5.15
CA LEU A 187 -11.76 9.42 5.69
C LEU A 187 -11.73 9.45 7.23
N ASN A 188 -11.51 8.30 7.88
CA ASN A 188 -11.38 8.22 9.33
C ASN A 188 -10.18 9.02 9.85
N ALA A 189 -9.02 8.93 9.18
CA ALA A 189 -7.84 9.71 9.54
C ALA A 189 -8.09 11.22 9.41
N CYS A 190 -8.71 11.66 8.31
CA CYS A 190 -9.08 13.08 8.11
C CYS A 190 -10.09 13.59 9.14
N GLN A 191 -11.06 12.77 9.55
CA GLN A 191 -12.06 13.14 10.56
C GLN A 191 -11.43 13.27 11.95
N LEU A 192 -10.51 12.37 12.30
CA LEU A 192 -9.74 12.44 13.55
C LEU A 192 -8.89 13.71 13.62
N ASP A 193 -8.23 14.10 12.50
CA ASP A 193 -7.42 15.31 12.41
C ASP A 193 -8.23 16.59 12.59
N ALA A 194 -9.39 16.62 11.98
CA ALA A 194 -10.27 17.77 12.05
C ALA A 194 -10.95 17.90 13.43
N GLY A 195 -10.71 16.97 14.38
CA GLY A 195 -11.41 16.92 15.67
C GLY A 195 -12.92 16.71 15.50
N ARG A 196 -13.37 16.21 14.35
CA ARG A 196 -14.79 16.07 14.00
C ARG A 196 -15.36 14.69 14.35
N THR A 197 -14.56 13.80 14.93
CA THR A 197 -15.02 12.48 15.34
C THR A 197 -15.79 12.61 16.66
N ALA A 198 -17.11 12.65 16.59
CA ALA A 198 -17.97 12.51 17.75
C ALA A 198 -18.12 11.04 18.12
N LEU A 199 -18.03 10.69 19.41
CA LEU A 199 -18.25 9.34 19.92
C LEU A 199 -19.69 9.21 20.45
N GLU A 200 -20.37 8.14 20.09
CA GLU A 200 -21.66 7.74 20.67
C GLU A 200 -21.41 6.88 21.92
N MET A 201 -21.10 7.57 23.04
CA MET A 201 -20.67 6.94 24.28
C MET A 201 -21.81 6.23 24.98
N SER A 202 -21.68 4.92 25.23
CA SER A 202 -22.60 4.09 26.02
C SER A 202 -21.82 3.16 26.95
N THR A 203 -22.47 2.64 28.00
CA THR A 203 -21.90 1.56 28.81
C THR A 203 -22.12 0.24 28.07
N LEU A 204 -21.05 -0.51 27.83
CA LEU A 204 -21.10 -1.76 27.11
C LEU A 204 -20.06 -2.76 27.64
N ASP A 205 -20.29 -4.05 27.36
CA ASP A 205 -19.33 -5.09 27.63
C ASP A 205 -18.34 -5.20 26.44
N LEU A 206 -17.06 -4.90 26.69
CA LEU A 206 -16.00 -4.98 25.69
C LEU A 206 -15.82 -6.41 25.16
N VAL A 207 -16.15 -7.43 25.97
CA VAL A 207 -16.09 -8.84 25.54
C VAL A 207 -16.92 -9.06 24.30
N ALA A 208 -18.18 -8.55 24.26
CA ALA A 208 -19.05 -8.72 23.12
C ALA A 208 -18.49 -8.05 21.85
N VAL A 209 -17.78 -6.94 21.98
CA VAL A 209 -17.11 -6.26 20.87
C VAL A 209 -15.93 -7.10 20.36
N ILE A 210 -15.08 -7.61 21.27
CA ILE A 210 -13.91 -8.43 20.90
C ILE A 210 -14.36 -9.72 20.22
N GLU A 211 -15.33 -10.43 20.77
CA GLU A 211 -15.85 -11.68 20.21
C GLU A 211 -16.38 -11.47 18.80
N LYS A 212 -17.15 -10.39 18.58
CA LYS A 212 -17.64 -10.05 17.25
C LYS A 212 -16.49 -9.84 16.25
N VAL A 213 -15.43 -9.13 16.66
CA VAL A 213 -14.25 -8.92 15.79
C VAL A 213 -13.54 -10.24 15.52
N VAL A 214 -13.39 -11.09 16.54
CA VAL A 214 -12.75 -12.40 16.39
C VAL A 214 -13.52 -13.28 15.40
N ASP A 215 -14.84 -13.34 15.51
CA ASP A 215 -15.68 -14.12 14.60
C ASP A 215 -15.56 -13.60 13.14
N GLU A 216 -15.58 -12.28 12.96
CA GLU A 216 -15.49 -11.65 11.63
C GLU A 216 -14.09 -11.81 10.99
N ILE A 217 -13.02 -11.86 11.79
CA ILE A 217 -11.64 -11.97 11.29
C ILE A 217 -11.15 -13.42 11.13
N GLN A 218 -11.87 -14.39 11.69
CA GLN A 218 -11.51 -15.80 11.65
C GLN A 218 -11.23 -16.32 10.23
N PRO A 219 -12.00 -16.00 9.18
CA PRO A 219 -11.70 -16.43 7.82
C PRO A 219 -10.35 -15.89 7.32
N THR A 220 -10.01 -14.64 7.66
CA THR A 220 -8.73 -14.02 7.28
C THR A 220 -7.55 -14.70 8.00
N ALA A 221 -7.70 -14.99 9.28
CA ALA A 221 -6.71 -15.74 10.06
C ALA A 221 -6.50 -17.13 9.48
N ALA A 222 -7.57 -17.83 9.11
CA ALA A 222 -7.50 -19.16 8.49
C ALA A 222 -6.76 -19.15 7.14
N LEU A 223 -7.02 -18.13 6.27
CA LEU A 223 -6.30 -17.94 5.00
C LEU A 223 -4.81 -17.71 5.22
N SER A 224 -4.44 -16.96 6.27
CA SER A 224 -3.06 -16.69 6.66
C SER A 224 -2.44 -17.83 7.48
N ARG A 225 -3.20 -18.91 7.80
CA ARG A 225 -2.82 -20.01 8.67
C ARG A 225 -2.36 -19.54 10.06
N THR A 226 -2.99 -18.49 10.57
CA THR A 226 -2.71 -17.93 11.89
C THR A 226 -3.72 -18.45 12.89
N LEU A 227 -3.24 -18.97 14.03
CA LEU A 227 -4.10 -19.43 15.11
C LEU A 227 -4.46 -18.26 16.03
N LEU A 228 -5.73 -18.15 16.39
CA LEU A 228 -6.21 -17.15 17.33
C LEU A 228 -6.49 -17.81 18.70
N HIS A 229 -5.83 -17.32 19.75
CA HIS A 229 -6.04 -17.73 21.13
C HIS A 229 -6.72 -16.60 21.89
N VAL A 230 -7.92 -16.86 22.39
CA VAL A 230 -8.77 -15.84 23.04
C VAL A 230 -8.95 -16.20 24.51
N ASP A 231 -8.54 -15.28 25.40
CA ASP A 231 -8.64 -15.41 26.85
C ASP A 231 -9.20 -14.08 27.42
N LEU A 232 -10.48 -14.07 27.74
CA LEU A 232 -11.22 -12.87 28.14
C LEU A 232 -11.85 -13.08 29.54
N GLU A 233 -11.48 -12.24 30.46
CA GLU A 233 -12.22 -12.08 31.72
C GLU A 233 -13.61 -11.51 31.46
N ARG A 234 -14.62 -11.89 32.25
CA ARG A 234 -16.01 -11.47 32.06
C ARG A 234 -16.66 -11.06 33.37
N PRO A 235 -17.45 -9.97 33.37
CA PRO A 235 -17.66 -8.99 32.31
C PRO A 235 -16.52 -7.93 32.26
N LEU A 236 -16.35 -7.26 31.11
CA LEU A 236 -15.41 -6.16 30.94
C LEU A 236 -16.18 -4.87 30.58
N MET A 237 -16.73 -4.22 31.58
CA MET A 237 -17.59 -3.06 31.37
C MET A 237 -16.77 -1.80 31.11
N VAL A 238 -17.01 -1.15 29.99
CA VAL A 238 -16.38 0.12 29.58
C VAL A 238 -17.43 1.13 29.16
N ARG A 239 -17.09 2.42 29.27
CA ARG A 239 -17.86 3.47 28.64
C ARG A 239 -17.23 3.83 27.31
N GLY A 240 -17.93 3.56 26.20
CA GLY A 240 -17.36 3.77 24.87
C GLY A 240 -18.39 3.70 23.75
N ASP A 241 -17.92 3.95 22.55
CA ASP A 241 -18.63 3.77 21.28
C ASP A 241 -18.33 2.39 20.73
N ALA A 242 -19.34 1.52 20.67
CA ALA A 242 -19.18 0.11 20.25
C ALA A 242 -18.55 -0.02 18.87
N ARG A 243 -18.93 0.83 17.91
CA ARG A 243 -18.42 0.81 16.53
C ARG A 243 -16.93 1.21 16.50
N ARG A 244 -16.55 2.22 17.29
CA ARG A 244 -15.16 2.68 17.35
C ARG A 244 -14.27 1.75 18.15
N LEU A 245 -14.78 1.11 19.20
CA LEU A 245 -14.07 0.03 19.91
C LEU A 245 -13.89 -1.20 19.02
N TRP A 246 -14.88 -1.57 18.23
CA TRP A 246 -14.75 -2.59 17.18
C TRP A 246 -13.61 -2.24 16.21
N GLN A 247 -13.56 -0.99 15.74
CA GLN A 247 -12.52 -0.52 14.82
C GLN A 247 -11.12 -0.58 15.43
N ILE A 248 -10.96 -0.25 16.73
CA ILE A 248 -9.68 -0.41 17.44
C ILE A 248 -9.26 -1.88 17.43
N CYS A 249 -10.13 -2.80 17.85
CA CYS A 249 -9.84 -4.24 17.90
C CYS A 249 -9.51 -4.77 16.50
N TRP A 250 -10.29 -4.39 15.49
CA TRP A 250 -10.06 -4.78 14.10
C TRP A 250 -8.67 -4.37 13.60
N ASN A 251 -8.28 -3.11 13.80
CA ASN A 251 -6.99 -2.60 13.36
C ASN A 251 -5.82 -3.32 14.05
N LEU A 252 -5.95 -3.66 15.33
CA LEU A 252 -4.91 -4.39 16.04
C LEU A 252 -4.82 -5.84 15.56
N LEU A 253 -5.95 -6.53 15.43
CA LEU A 253 -5.99 -7.93 15.01
C LEU A 253 -5.54 -8.12 13.58
N THR A 254 -5.99 -7.26 12.65
CA THR A 254 -5.53 -7.31 11.25
C THR A 254 -4.03 -7.09 11.17
N ASN A 255 -3.48 -6.14 11.94
CA ASN A 255 -2.05 -5.89 12.00
C ASN A 255 -1.29 -7.12 12.52
N CYS A 256 -1.71 -7.71 13.65
CA CYS A 256 -1.06 -8.90 14.20
C CYS A 256 -1.13 -10.10 13.26
N ILE A 257 -2.27 -10.35 12.59
CA ILE A 257 -2.40 -11.45 11.62
C ILE A 257 -1.50 -11.21 10.40
N GLN A 258 -1.46 -9.97 9.92
CA GLN A 258 -0.66 -9.59 8.76
C GLN A 258 0.84 -9.82 8.97
N PHE A 259 1.33 -9.55 10.17
CA PHE A 259 2.76 -9.62 10.50
C PHE A 259 3.14 -10.87 11.30
N ALA A 260 2.19 -11.75 11.59
CA ALA A 260 2.47 -13.05 12.21
C ALA A 260 3.43 -13.87 11.34
N SER A 261 4.19 -14.76 11.99
CA SER A 261 5.02 -15.75 11.28
C SER A 261 4.14 -16.71 10.46
N PRO A 262 4.66 -17.37 9.42
CA PRO A 262 3.94 -18.46 8.75
C PRO A 262 3.51 -19.53 9.74
N ASN A 263 2.23 -19.91 9.76
CA ASN A 263 1.58 -20.72 10.77
C ASN A 263 1.73 -20.13 12.19
N GLY A 264 1.64 -18.81 12.29
CA GLY A 264 1.83 -18.06 13.52
C GLY A 264 0.64 -18.11 14.46
N GLU A 265 0.80 -17.44 15.59
CA GLU A 265 -0.20 -17.36 16.65
C GLU A 265 -0.45 -15.91 17.03
N VAL A 266 -1.71 -15.57 17.26
CA VAL A 266 -2.12 -14.28 17.83
C VAL A 266 -2.89 -14.57 19.12
N GLN A 267 -2.40 -14.02 20.23
CA GLN A 267 -3.04 -14.12 21.54
C GLN A 267 -3.80 -12.84 21.84
N ILE A 268 -5.06 -12.98 22.23
CA ILE A 268 -5.99 -11.90 22.56
C ILE A 268 -6.37 -12.09 24.00
N GLN A 269 -5.92 -11.20 24.88
CA GLN A 269 -6.23 -11.23 26.30
C GLN A 269 -6.88 -9.94 26.73
N ALA A 270 -7.94 -10.03 27.51
CA ALA A 270 -8.55 -8.84 28.11
C ALA A 270 -8.97 -9.11 29.56
N TYR A 271 -8.67 -8.17 30.43
CA TYR A 271 -8.89 -8.32 31.87
C TYR A 271 -9.14 -6.99 32.58
N ASN A 272 -9.79 -7.09 33.75
CA ASN A 272 -10.04 -5.96 34.61
C ASN A 272 -8.77 -5.57 35.40
N GLY A 273 -8.41 -4.30 35.38
CA GLY A 273 -7.50 -3.68 36.34
C GLY A 273 -8.29 -2.96 37.46
N ALA A 274 -7.59 -2.23 38.32
CA ALA A 274 -8.21 -1.58 39.46
C ALA A 274 -9.33 -0.55 39.09
N SER A 275 -9.16 0.19 38.01
CA SER A 275 -10.13 1.18 37.50
C SER A 275 -10.12 1.26 35.96
N ARG A 276 -9.52 0.29 35.33
CA ARG A 276 -9.31 0.27 33.88
C ARG A 276 -9.44 -1.16 33.34
N VAL A 277 -9.91 -1.30 32.13
CA VAL A 277 -9.90 -2.53 31.37
C VAL A 277 -8.68 -2.53 30.45
N LYS A 278 -7.97 -3.63 30.40
CA LYS A 278 -6.81 -3.83 29.50
C LYS A 278 -7.14 -4.88 28.44
N LEU A 279 -6.83 -4.56 27.19
CA LEU A 279 -6.82 -5.46 26.05
C LEU A 279 -5.39 -5.58 25.53
N CYS A 280 -4.83 -6.78 25.52
CA CYS A 280 -3.53 -7.10 24.97
C CYS A 280 -3.71 -8.00 23.75
N VAL A 281 -3.15 -7.59 22.61
CA VAL A 281 -3.08 -8.40 21.38
C VAL A 281 -1.61 -8.63 21.08
N ARG A 282 -1.19 -9.88 21.08
CA ARG A 282 0.21 -10.29 20.89
C ARG A 282 0.33 -11.23 19.70
N ASP A 283 1.31 -11.00 18.85
CA ASP A 283 1.71 -11.91 17.76
C ASP A 283 3.11 -12.50 18.02
N ASN A 284 3.42 -13.57 17.32
CA ASN A 284 4.75 -14.22 17.28
C ASN A 284 5.45 -13.92 15.93
N GLY A 285 5.20 -12.79 15.34
CA GLY A 285 5.59 -12.42 13.99
C GLY A 285 6.99 -11.83 13.85
N ILE A 286 7.13 -11.00 12.82
CA ILE A 286 8.42 -10.38 12.44
C ILE A 286 9.02 -9.47 13.50
N GLY A 287 8.23 -9.03 14.49
CA GLY A 287 8.63 -8.11 15.54
C GLY A 287 8.89 -6.69 15.01
N ILE A 288 9.26 -5.81 15.94
CA ILE A 288 9.48 -4.38 15.66
C ILE A 288 10.86 -4.00 16.17
N SER A 289 11.68 -3.36 15.33
CA SER A 289 13.00 -2.89 15.75
C SER A 289 12.88 -1.70 16.72
N GLN A 290 13.89 -1.53 17.59
CA GLN A 290 13.86 -0.51 18.64
C GLN A 290 13.80 0.92 18.10
N ASP A 291 14.36 1.16 16.92
CA ASP A 291 14.32 2.45 16.22
C ASP A 291 12.92 2.74 15.63
N GLN A 292 12.16 1.72 15.25
CA GLN A 292 10.81 1.85 14.71
C GLN A 292 9.74 1.97 15.79
N LEU A 293 9.92 1.32 16.94
CA LEU A 293 8.94 1.21 18.01
C LEU A 293 8.31 2.55 18.45
N PRO A 294 9.07 3.66 18.61
CA PRO A 294 8.49 4.96 18.96
C PRO A 294 7.57 5.54 17.88
N HIS A 295 7.73 5.11 16.65
CA HIS A 295 7.12 5.71 15.46
C HIS A 295 5.96 4.91 14.86
N ILE A 296 5.68 3.68 15.32
CA ILE A 296 4.68 2.80 14.71
C ILE A 296 3.25 3.33 14.77
N PHE A 297 2.97 4.27 15.67
CA PHE A 297 1.68 4.94 15.78
C PHE A 297 1.63 6.26 14.99
N GLU A 298 2.72 6.63 14.31
CA GLU A 298 2.73 7.76 13.39
C GLU A 298 1.99 7.35 12.11
N ARG A 299 1.35 8.33 11.49
CA ARG A 299 0.60 8.10 10.24
C ARG A 299 1.54 7.82 9.09
N PHE A 300 1.09 6.96 8.17
CA PHE A 300 1.83 6.63 6.96
C PHE A 300 3.20 5.99 7.21
N ARG A 301 3.43 5.51 8.42
CA ARG A 301 4.61 4.70 8.73
C ARG A 301 4.35 3.26 8.29
N GLN A 302 5.08 2.86 7.29
CA GLN A 302 5.25 1.47 6.90
C GLN A 302 6.64 1.03 7.38
N GLY A 303 6.72 -0.09 8.10
CA GLY A 303 8.01 -0.66 8.49
C GLY A 303 8.79 -1.13 7.25
N HIS A 304 10.11 -1.24 7.36
CA HIS A 304 10.91 -1.93 6.35
C HIS A 304 10.53 -3.41 6.37
N HIS A 305 9.68 -3.83 5.43
CA HIS A 305 9.21 -5.20 5.35
C HIS A 305 10.12 -6.03 4.43
N PRO A 306 10.37 -7.31 4.78
CA PRO A 306 11.03 -8.23 3.86
C PRO A 306 10.25 -8.30 2.53
N PRO A 307 10.93 -8.53 1.38
CA PRO A 307 10.29 -8.57 0.06
C PRO A 307 9.09 -9.51 -0.06
N GLN A 308 9.05 -10.56 0.78
CA GLN A 308 7.96 -11.54 0.83
C GLN A 308 6.64 -10.97 1.39
N LEU A 309 6.69 -9.89 2.15
CA LEU A 309 5.53 -9.21 2.74
C LEU A 309 5.09 -7.96 1.96
N LYS A 310 5.77 -7.62 0.86
CA LYS A 310 5.44 -6.47 -0.02
C LYS A 310 4.06 -6.57 -0.69
N SER A 311 3.36 -7.70 -0.62
CA SER A 311 2.01 -7.85 -1.17
C SER A 311 0.87 -7.35 -0.26
N TYR A 312 1.18 -6.83 0.92
CA TYR A 312 0.20 -6.27 1.83
C TYR A 312 0.21 -4.76 1.73
N THR A 313 -0.76 -4.25 0.97
CA THR A 313 -1.01 -2.82 0.79
C THR A 313 -1.87 -2.28 1.93
N GLY A 314 -1.40 -1.24 2.60
CA GLY A 314 -2.16 -0.48 3.59
C GLY A 314 -1.53 0.89 3.75
N LEU A 315 -2.33 1.91 4.01
CA LEU A 315 -1.88 3.30 4.15
C LEU A 315 -0.98 3.56 5.37
N GLY A 316 -0.72 2.56 6.22
CA GLY A 316 -0.03 2.77 7.50
C GLY A 316 -0.85 3.66 8.44
N LEU A 317 -2.18 3.63 8.32
CA LEU A 317 -3.12 4.43 9.11
C LEU A 317 -3.74 3.63 10.25
N GLY A 318 -3.82 2.31 10.17
CA GLY A 318 -4.56 1.47 11.10
C GLY A 318 -4.15 1.68 12.56
N LEU A 319 -2.86 1.64 12.87
CA LEU A 319 -2.35 1.87 14.24
C LEU A 319 -2.53 3.33 14.69
N ALA A 320 -2.36 4.29 13.80
CA ALA A 320 -2.59 5.70 14.09
C ALA A 320 -4.07 5.99 14.40
N ILE A 321 -4.99 5.38 13.63
CA ILE A 321 -6.45 5.46 13.87
C ILE A 321 -6.77 4.80 15.23
N ALA A 322 -6.24 3.62 15.51
CA ALA A 322 -6.44 2.95 16.78
C ALA A 322 -6.00 3.84 17.95
N LYS A 323 -4.81 4.47 17.88
CA LYS A 323 -4.31 5.39 18.89
C LYS A 323 -5.22 6.60 19.06
N GLY A 324 -5.66 7.23 17.97
CA GLY A 324 -6.57 8.38 18.01
C GLY A 324 -7.91 8.03 18.67
N LEU A 325 -8.50 6.90 18.29
CA LEU A 325 -9.75 6.42 18.86
C LEU A 325 -9.63 6.05 20.34
N VAL A 326 -8.54 5.36 20.72
CA VAL A 326 -8.25 5.05 22.13
C VAL A 326 -8.12 6.34 22.96
N THR A 327 -7.42 7.35 22.43
CA THR A 327 -7.29 8.66 23.10
C THR A 327 -8.63 9.35 23.27
N LEU A 328 -9.52 9.33 22.27
CA LEU A 328 -10.87 9.88 22.36
C LEU A 328 -11.73 9.16 23.41
N HIS A 329 -11.45 7.87 23.70
CA HIS A 329 -12.09 7.12 24.79
C HIS A 329 -11.45 7.35 26.16
N GLY A 330 -10.49 8.29 26.28
CA GLY A 330 -9.74 8.54 27.53
C GLY A 330 -8.79 7.40 27.92
N GLY A 331 -8.43 6.56 26.96
CA GLY A 331 -7.54 5.42 27.10
C GLY A 331 -6.09 5.71 26.68
N THR A 332 -5.27 4.68 26.75
CA THR A 332 -3.88 4.66 26.26
C THR A 332 -3.61 3.40 25.46
N ILE A 333 -2.73 3.49 24.47
CA ILE A 333 -2.22 2.35 23.71
C ILE A 333 -0.71 2.37 23.72
N VAL A 334 -0.11 1.19 23.94
CA VAL A 334 1.34 0.98 23.97
C VAL A 334 1.67 -0.23 23.13
N ALA A 335 2.83 -0.23 22.50
CA ALA A 335 3.37 -1.39 21.81
C ALA A 335 4.72 -1.76 22.38
N GLU A 336 4.99 -3.04 22.48
CA GLU A 336 6.21 -3.65 22.99
C GLU A 336 6.70 -4.73 22.04
N SER A 337 7.99 -4.81 21.81
CA SER A 337 8.64 -5.86 21.04
C SER A 337 10.08 -6.00 21.50
N ASP A 338 10.55 -7.25 21.64
CA ASP A 338 11.94 -7.58 21.97
C ASP A 338 12.86 -7.51 20.74
N GLY A 339 12.37 -7.00 19.62
CA GLY A 339 13.12 -6.81 18.37
C GLY A 339 12.67 -7.73 17.23
N PRO A 340 13.40 -7.70 16.12
CA PRO A 340 13.07 -8.49 14.93
C PRO A 340 12.98 -9.99 15.22
N GLY A 341 11.92 -10.63 14.71
CA GLY A 341 11.65 -12.06 14.90
C GLY A 341 11.12 -12.45 16.28
N LYS A 342 10.78 -11.46 17.13
CA LYS A 342 10.29 -11.72 18.50
C LYS A 342 8.80 -11.42 18.67
N GLY A 343 8.09 -11.09 17.59
CA GLY A 343 6.70 -10.66 17.64
C GLY A 343 6.50 -9.29 18.27
N ALA A 344 5.27 -8.89 18.41
CA ALA A 344 4.87 -7.63 19.04
C ALA A 344 3.67 -7.83 19.97
N CYS A 345 3.51 -6.94 20.96
CA CYS A 345 2.37 -6.89 21.84
C CYS A 345 1.80 -5.47 21.87
N PHE A 346 0.53 -5.35 21.55
CA PHE A 346 -0.21 -4.07 21.61
C PHE A 346 -1.15 -4.11 22.80
N THR A 347 -0.96 -3.18 23.75
CA THR A 347 -1.78 -3.08 24.95
C THR A 347 -2.62 -1.81 24.91
N VAL A 348 -3.94 -1.97 24.87
CA VAL A 348 -4.93 -0.90 25.02
C VAL A 348 -5.44 -0.89 26.45
N THR A 349 -5.51 0.30 27.05
CA THR A 349 -6.06 0.50 28.39
C THR A 349 -7.19 1.51 28.31
N LEU A 350 -8.40 1.12 28.71
CA LEU A 350 -9.61 1.94 28.69
C LEU A 350 -10.12 2.18 30.12
N PRO A 351 -10.79 3.32 30.40
CA PRO A 351 -11.49 3.51 31.67
C PRO A 351 -12.58 2.45 31.82
N ALA A 352 -12.64 1.79 33.00
CA ALA A 352 -13.74 0.92 33.33
C ALA A 352 -15.03 1.75 33.54
N ALA A 353 -16.18 1.19 33.15
CA ALA A 353 -17.46 1.78 33.53
C ALA A 353 -17.68 1.54 35.03
N SER A 354 -17.97 2.60 35.74
CA SER A 354 -18.32 2.55 37.17
C SER A 354 -19.68 1.89 37.36
#